data_ad67080d583cd418f76c2141b756eb00
#
_entry.id   ad67080d583cd418f76c2141b756eb00
#
_cell.length_a   1.000
_cell.length_b   1.000
_cell.length_c   1.000
_cell.angle_alpha   90.00
_cell.angle_beta   90.00
_cell.angle_gamma   90.00
#
_symmetry.space_group_name_H-M   'P 1'
#
loop_
_entity.id
_entity.type
_entity.pdbx_description
1 polymer ?
#
loop_
_entity_poly.entity_id
_entity_poly.type
_entity_poly.pdbx_seq_one_letter_code
_entity_poly.pdbx_strand_id
1 'polypeptide(L)'
;MKKRFFSVIFILLSVGGAFFLFSNYALAAGADYSVTPILPSNQIGKVSYFDILVSPQKVYQLDLYFENLTTTKKNLAVAVNPAHTNQNGALEYTDKSHKLLNNLNVAELINGPKTVTLSPNEAKVVSYQLHMPPKKFNGILIGAFQIQSVDNFEEDNKSGLNNKFAYEIGLAVREEKQEPKAEVSFDNLRIKDHQLVIDITNNSDGRLSQADFTGSLTGNMEDKFSNHKLSIVARDKATLTLPFSKNLKAGTYQLNLKIPSINYNFKKDFKLQGQTKLSVSETTRPWIFVVIGFALLVIVGAGLYLRRKRRAKENV
;
A
#
# COMPACT_ATOMS: atom_id res chain seq x y z
N MET A 1 9.09 -18.00 -57.29
CA MET A 1 9.04 -18.17 -55.82
C MET A 1 9.35 -16.88 -55.04
N LYS A 2 10.36 -16.08 -55.39
CA LYS A 2 10.70 -14.82 -54.67
C LYS A 2 9.59 -13.80 -54.55
N LYS A 3 8.78 -13.54 -55.61
CA LYS A 3 7.70 -12.56 -55.59
C LYS A 3 6.55 -12.90 -54.62
N ARG A 4 6.23 -14.19 -54.44
CA ARG A 4 5.17 -14.61 -53.51
C ARG A 4 5.60 -14.58 -52.03
N PHE A 5 6.91 -14.72 -51.78
CA PHE A 5 7.49 -14.60 -50.44
C PHE A 5 7.47 -13.14 -49.97
N PHE A 6 7.79 -12.19 -50.83
CA PHE A 6 7.70 -10.74 -50.55
C PHE A 6 6.28 -10.29 -50.29
N SER A 7 5.27 -10.82 -51.01
CA SER A 7 3.84 -10.48 -50.77
C SER A 7 3.36 -10.94 -49.40
N VAL A 8 3.81 -12.11 -48.89
CA VAL A 8 3.40 -12.61 -47.56
C VAL A 8 4.05 -11.78 -46.46
N ILE A 9 5.29 -11.35 -46.59
CA ILE A 9 5.98 -10.48 -45.65
C ILE A 9 5.30 -9.10 -45.61
N PHE A 10 4.91 -8.56 -46.77
CA PHE A 10 4.21 -7.26 -46.85
C PHE A 10 2.83 -7.30 -46.20
N ILE A 11 2.09 -8.40 -46.34
CA ILE A 11 0.79 -8.59 -45.65
C ILE A 11 0.98 -8.73 -44.14
N LEU A 12 2.01 -9.44 -43.66
CA LEU A 12 2.33 -9.56 -42.24
C LEU A 12 2.76 -8.22 -41.63
N LEU A 13 3.52 -7.41 -42.35
CA LEU A 13 3.92 -6.06 -41.94
C LEU A 13 2.73 -5.08 -41.94
N SER A 14 1.83 -5.19 -42.89
CA SER A 14 0.62 -4.31 -42.96
C SER A 14 -0.39 -4.69 -41.85
N VAL A 15 -0.56 -5.96 -41.52
CA VAL A 15 -1.39 -6.41 -40.38
C VAL A 15 -0.77 -6.02 -39.04
N GLY A 16 0.57 -6.15 -38.90
CA GLY A 16 1.28 -5.67 -37.71
C GLY A 16 1.22 -4.16 -37.54
N GLY A 17 1.35 -3.40 -38.63
CA GLY A 17 1.21 -1.94 -38.64
C GLY A 17 -0.21 -1.45 -38.31
N ALA A 18 -1.25 -2.16 -38.78
CA ALA A 18 -2.64 -1.84 -38.42
C ALA A 18 -2.94 -2.07 -36.93
N PHE A 19 -2.32 -3.05 -36.29
CA PHE A 19 -2.46 -3.25 -34.84
C PHE A 19 -1.87 -2.10 -34.02
N PHE A 20 -0.83 -1.42 -34.49
CA PHE A 20 -0.25 -0.25 -33.82
C PHE A 20 -1.11 1.01 -33.97
N LEU A 21 -1.92 1.11 -35.02
CA LEU A 21 -2.79 2.26 -35.25
C LEU A 21 -4.07 2.23 -34.40
N PHE A 22 -4.43 1.09 -33.82
CA PHE A 22 -5.56 0.94 -32.88
C PHE A 22 -5.13 0.93 -31.42
N SER A 23 -3.94 1.41 -31.10
CA SER A 23 -3.58 1.68 -29.72
C SER A 23 -4.48 2.81 -29.22
N ASN A 24 -5.63 2.44 -28.62
CA ASN A 24 -6.39 3.38 -27.82
C ASN A 24 -5.46 3.87 -26.73
N TYR A 25 -5.04 5.12 -26.79
CA TYR A 25 -4.40 5.77 -25.67
C TYR A 25 -5.42 5.73 -24.54
N ALA A 26 -5.22 4.83 -23.59
CA ALA A 26 -5.92 4.92 -22.33
C ALA A 26 -5.41 6.21 -21.68
N LEU A 27 -6.15 7.29 -21.85
CA LEU A 27 -5.98 8.49 -21.05
C LEU A 27 -6.22 8.02 -19.62
N ALA A 28 -5.18 7.97 -18.83
CA ALA A 28 -5.33 7.78 -17.40
C ALA A 28 -6.23 8.92 -16.92
N ALA A 29 -7.44 8.60 -16.50
CA ALA A 29 -8.34 9.59 -15.91
C ALA A 29 -7.60 10.17 -14.70
N GLY A 30 -7.31 11.47 -14.74
CA GLY A 30 -6.76 12.21 -13.60
C GLY A 30 -7.75 12.15 -12.44
N ALA A 31 -7.28 12.52 -11.24
CA ALA A 31 -8.17 12.65 -10.11
C ALA A 31 -9.23 13.73 -10.39
N ASP A 32 -10.49 13.41 -10.13
CA ASP A 32 -11.64 14.31 -10.36
C ASP A 32 -11.69 15.48 -9.37
N TYR A 33 -10.90 15.44 -8.32
CA TYR A 33 -10.80 16.47 -7.29
C TYR A 33 -9.40 16.51 -6.71
N SER A 34 -9.05 17.60 -6.06
CA SER A 34 -7.81 17.73 -5.31
C SER A 34 -8.08 18.12 -3.86
N VAL A 35 -7.18 17.69 -2.95
CA VAL A 35 -7.21 18.10 -1.55
C VAL A 35 -5.79 18.39 -1.10
N THR A 36 -5.59 19.57 -0.49
CA THR A 36 -4.28 20.03 -0.03
C THR A 36 -4.39 20.60 1.39
N PRO A 37 -3.50 20.25 2.34
CA PRO A 37 -3.49 20.87 3.65
C PRO A 37 -2.95 22.30 3.59
N ILE A 38 -3.60 23.21 4.30
CA ILE A 38 -3.08 24.56 4.58
C ILE A 38 -2.33 24.47 5.90
N LEU A 39 -1.00 24.51 5.84
CA LEU A 39 -0.17 24.26 7.00
C LEU A 39 -0.22 25.45 7.97
N PRO A 40 -0.51 25.22 9.28
CA PRO A 40 -0.63 26.28 10.26
C PRO A 40 0.74 26.81 10.74
N SER A 41 0.74 27.94 11.44
CA SER A 41 1.97 28.58 11.92
C SER A 41 2.78 27.77 12.93
N ASN A 42 2.13 26.81 13.63
CA ASN A 42 2.77 25.88 14.56
C ASN A 42 3.26 24.59 13.90
N GLN A 43 3.35 24.56 12.56
CA GLN A 43 3.91 23.48 11.77
C GLN A 43 5.39 23.26 12.10
N ILE A 44 5.77 21.97 12.20
CA ILE A 44 7.16 21.56 12.42
C ILE A 44 7.74 21.09 11.09
N GLY A 45 8.76 21.82 10.61
CA GLY A 45 9.43 21.44 9.37
C GLY A 45 8.66 21.76 8.09
N LYS A 46 9.29 21.43 6.95
CA LYS A 46 8.75 21.66 5.59
C LYS A 46 8.29 20.33 5.00
N VAL A 47 7.10 19.89 5.40
CA VAL A 47 6.46 18.65 4.92
C VAL A 47 5.10 18.98 4.32
N SER A 48 4.54 18.07 3.51
CA SER A 48 3.26 18.22 2.81
C SER A 48 2.05 17.73 3.60
N TYR A 49 2.20 17.51 4.89
CA TYR A 49 1.17 17.03 5.81
C TYR A 49 1.23 17.82 7.11
N PHE A 50 0.23 17.68 7.97
CA PHE A 50 0.23 18.35 9.27
C PHE A 50 1.23 17.67 10.22
N ASP A 51 2.29 18.37 10.60
CA ASP A 51 3.20 17.99 11.69
C ASP A 51 3.29 19.18 12.64
N ILE A 52 2.49 19.18 13.69
CA ILE A 52 2.19 20.37 14.47
C ILE A 52 2.60 20.24 15.93
N LEU A 53 3.15 21.34 16.44
CA LEU A 53 3.45 21.51 17.87
C LEU A 53 2.23 22.09 18.58
N VAL A 54 1.77 21.38 19.62
CA VAL A 54 0.55 21.73 20.34
C VAL A 54 0.80 21.89 21.83
N SER A 55 -0.19 22.37 22.57
CA SER A 55 -0.18 22.45 24.03
C SER A 55 -1.47 21.90 24.59
N PRO A 56 -1.48 21.33 25.81
CA PRO A 56 -2.69 20.84 26.46
C PRO A 56 -3.79 21.90 26.55
N GLN A 57 -5.05 21.46 26.53
CA GLN A 57 -6.25 22.29 26.67
C GLN A 57 -6.47 23.33 25.57
N LYS A 58 -5.66 23.34 24.52
CA LYS A 58 -5.82 24.27 23.39
C LYS A 58 -6.57 23.64 22.24
N VAL A 59 -7.21 24.50 21.44
CA VAL A 59 -7.87 24.14 20.20
C VAL A 59 -7.04 24.70 19.04
N TYR A 60 -6.79 23.87 18.04
CA TYR A 60 -6.04 24.25 16.83
C TYR A 60 -6.92 24.04 15.61
N GLN A 61 -6.84 24.97 14.66
CA GLN A 61 -7.53 24.85 13.39
C GLN A 61 -6.64 24.15 12.38
N LEU A 62 -7.21 23.17 11.68
CA LEU A 62 -6.60 22.43 10.59
C LEU A 62 -7.44 22.67 9.34
N ASP A 63 -6.87 23.35 8.37
CA ASP A 63 -7.57 23.73 7.15
C ASP A 63 -7.18 22.83 5.99
N LEU A 64 -8.17 22.34 5.27
CA LEU A 64 -8.01 21.60 4.02
C LEU A 64 -8.61 22.41 2.87
N TYR A 65 -7.83 22.63 1.83
CA TYR A 65 -8.29 23.21 0.57
C TYR A 65 -8.77 22.10 -0.34
N PHE A 66 -10.03 22.17 -0.73
CA PHE A 66 -10.69 21.24 -1.64
C PHE A 66 -10.94 21.92 -2.97
N GLU A 67 -10.76 21.20 -4.06
CA GLU A 67 -11.06 21.67 -5.41
C GLU A 67 -11.71 20.57 -6.24
N ASN A 68 -12.85 20.88 -6.86
CA ASN A 68 -13.52 20.02 -7.83
C ASN A 68 -13.00 20.33 -9.22
N LEU A 69 -12.33 19.39 -9.84
CA LEU A 69 -11.72 19.52 -11.16
C LEU A 69 -12.67 19.14 -12.30
N THR A 70 -13.96 18.94 -12.00
CA THR A 70 -14.97 18.51 -12.98
C THR A 70 -16.12 19.49 -13.10
N THR A 71 -16.89 19.34 -14.16
CA THR A 71 -18.13 20.10 -14.43
C THR A 71 -19.37 19.51 -13.78
N THR A 72 -19.21 18.50 -12.90
CA THR A 72 -20.28 17.86 -12.13
C THR A 72 -20.09 18.09 -10.65
N LYS A 73 -21.19 18.08 -9.91
CA LYS A 73 -21.17 18.17 -8.44
C LYS A 73 -20.40 16.97 -7.87
N LYS A 74 -19.59 17.19 -6.84
CA LYS A 74 -18.86 16.14 -6.10
C LYS A 74 -19.25 16.13 -4.62
N ASN A 75 -19.46 14.92 -4.08
CA ASN A 75 -19.65 14.68 -2.67
C ASN A 75 -18.48 13.85 -2.15
N LEU A 76 -17.77 14.39 -1.17
CA LEU A 76 -16.57 13.78 -0.61
C LEU A 76 -16.83 13.41 0.84
N ALA A 77 -16.64 12.14 1.19
CA ALA A 77 -16.59 11.72 2.59
C ALA A 77 -15.22 12.05 3.18
N VAL A 78 -15.20 12.59 4.38
CA VAL A 78 -13.98 12.87 5.14
C VAL A 78 -14.04 12.09 6.44
N ALA A 79 -13.00 11.28 6.67
CA ALA A 79 -12.79 10.57 7.91
C ALA A 79 -11.40 10.90 8.45
N VAL A 80 -11.26 10.93 9.77
CA VAL A 80 -9.94 10.92 10.41
C VAL A 80 -9.74 9.56 11.04
N ASN A 81 -8.61 8.93 10.77
CA ASN A 81 -8.27 7.62 11.31
C ASN A 81 -6.92 7.68 12.03
N PRO A 82 -6.78 6.98 13.18
CA PRO A 82 -5.48 6.81 13.82
C PRO A 82 -4.56 5.93 12.97
N ALA A 83 -3.26 6.16 13.09
CA ALA A 83 -2.27 5.26 12.52
C ALA A 83 -2.19 3.96 13.32
N HIS A 84 -1.98 2.87 12.65
CA HIS A 84 -1.58 1.59 13.24
C HIS A 84 -0.56 0.89 12.35
N THR A 85 0.13 -0.10 12.91
CA THR A 85 1.11 -0.88 12.17
C THR A 85 0.44 -2.12 11.57
N ASN A 86 0.52 -2.28 10.26
CA ASN A 86 -0.04 -3.45 9.60
C ASN A 86 0.91 -4.66 9.65
N GLN A 87 0.44 -5.80 9.17
CA GLN A 87 1.21 -7.06 9.20
C GLN A 87 2.53 -7.03 8.42
N ASN A 88 2.72 -6.07 7.53
CA ASN A 88 3.96 -5.89 6.75
C ASN A 88 4.93 -4.91 7.43
N GLY A 89 4.60 -4.39 8.62
CA GLY A 89 5.40 -3.41 9.32
C GLY A 89 5.33 -2.00 8.76
N ALA A 90 4.30 -1.67 7.99
CA ALA A 90 4.03 -0.34 7.47
C ALA A 90 2.91 0.35 8.27
N LEU A 91 2.90 1.68 8.26
CA LEU A 91 1.78 2.44 8.81
C LEU A 91 0.57 2.35 7.89
N GLU A 92 -0.60 2.23 8.50
CA GLU A 92 -1.90 2.16 7.85
C GLU A 92 -2.93 2.96 8.64
N TYR A 93 -3.95 3.50 7.97
CA TYR A 93 -4.96 4.39 8.54
C TYR A 93 -6.38 3.92 8.22
N THR A 94 -6.58 2.60 8.17
CA THR A 94 -7.87 1.99 7.75
C THR A 94 -8.77 1.65 8.92
N ASP A 95 -8.23 1.42 10.11
CA ASP A 95 -8.99 1.05 11.31
C ASP A 95 -9.31 2.28 12.19
N LYS A 96 -10.54 2.78 12.08
CA LYS A 96 -11.05 3.88 12.92
C LYS A 96 -11.14 3.54 14.41
N SER A 97 -11.27 2.26 14.72
CA SER A 97 -11.46 1.75 16.08
C SER A 97 -10.14 1.44 16.78
N HIS A 98 -9.01 1.52 16.06
CA HIS A 98 -7.70 1.22 16.61
C HIS A 98 -7.38 2.11 17.81
N LYS A 99 -6.98 1.49 18.90
CA LYS A 99 -6.62 2.18 20.15
C LYS A 99 -5.20 1.87 20.54
N LEU A 100 -4.45 2.92 20.80
CA LEU A 100 -3.11 2.81 21.39
C LEU A 100 -3.17 2.27 22.81
N LEU A 101 -2.06 1.75 23.33
CA LEU A 101 -1.96 1.18 24.68
C LEU A 101 -2.27 2.20 25.81
N ASN A 102 -2.14 3.49 25.53
CA ASN A 102 -2.49 4.58 26.44
C ASN A 102 -3.91 5.13 26.22
N ASN A 103 -4.73 4.47 25.42
CA ASN A 103 -6.09 4.85 25.02
C ASN A 103 -6.22 6.22 24.31
N LEU A 104 -5.12 6.82 23.85
CA LEU A 104 -5.18 8.03 23.03
C LEU A 104 -5.49 7.64 21.57
N ASN A 105 -6.40 8.41 20.97
CA ASN A 105 -6.74 8.28 19.57
C ASN A 105 -6.88 9.70 18.97
N VAL A 106 -6.00 10.05 18.05
CA VAL A 106 -6.00 11.39 17.44
C VAL A 106 -7.30 11.68 16.68
N ALA A 107 -7.96 10.67 16.14
CA ALA A 107 -9.25 10.85 15.45
C ALA A 107 -10.38 11.32 16.39
N GLU A 108 -10.33 10.93 17.66
CA GLU A 108 -11.32 11.37 18.66
C GLU A 108 -11.13 12.84 19.08
N LEU A 109 -9.94 13.41 18.81
CA LEU A 109 -9.61 14.79 19.12
C LEU A 109 -10.05 15.78 18.02
N ILE A 110 -10.50 15.29 16.86
CA ILE A 110 -10.81 16.11 15.69
C ILE A 110 -12.31 16.22 15.47
N ASN A 111 -12.79 17.47 15.43
CA ASN A 111 -14.16 17.80 15.09
C ASN A 111 -14.22 18.56 13.75
N GLY A 112 -15.20 18.22 12.92
CA GLY A 112 -15.42 18.90 11.64
C GLY A 112 -16.40 18.17 10.74
N PRO A 113 -16.66 18.68 9.54
CA PRO A 113 -17.60 18.09 8.60
C PRO A 113 -17.15 16.70 8.15
N LYS A 114 -18.05 15.72 8.19
CA LYS A 114 -17.82 14.36 7.68
C LYS A 114 -18.09 14.23 6.19
N THR A 115 -18.68 15.26 5.59
CA THR A 115 -18.97 15.31 4.15
C THR A 115 -18.72 16.72 3.65
N VAL A 116 -18.07 16.82 2.50
CA VAL A 116 -17.81 18.07 1.80
C VAL A 116 -18.46 17.95 0.42
N THR A 117 -19.38 18.87 0.12
CA THR A 117 -20.01 18.96 -1.18
C THR A 117 -19.37 20.11 -1.96
N LEU A 118 -18.99 19.86 -3.20
CA LEU A 118 -18.42 20.84 -4.12
C LEU A 118 -19.28 20.94 -5.37
N SER A 119 -19.67 22.17 -5.73
CA SER A 119 -20.28 22.46 -7.02
C SER A 119 -19.29 22.25 -8.17
N PRO A 120 -19.72 22.23 -9.43
CA PRO A 120 -18.80 22.19 -10.57
C PRO A 120 -17.73 23.26 -10.51
N ASN A 121 -16.45 22.88 -10.65
CA ASN A 121 -15.27 23.75 -10.59
C ASN A 121 -15.16 24.60 -9.31
N GLU A 122 -15.85 24.21 -8.23
CA GLU A 122 -15.76 24.91 -6.94
C GLU A 122 -14.47 24.55 -6.23
N ALA A 123 -13.84 25.58 -5.64
CA ALA A 123 -12.75 25.45 -4.69
C ALA A 123 -13.12 26.11 -3.37
N LYS A 124 -12.85 25.47 -2.24
CA LYS A 124 -13.10 26.04 -0.91
C LYS A 124 -12.19 25.47 0.17
N VAL A 125 -12.05 26.25 1.22
CA VAL A 125 -11.38 25.81 2.45
C VAL A 125 -12.43 25.25 3.42
N VAL A 126 -12.12 24.10 4.02
CA VAL A 126 -12.91 23.48 5.09
C VAL A 126 -12.04 23.32 6.32
N SER A 127 -12.50 23.87 7.43
CA SER A 127 -11.78 23.89 8.71
C SER A 127 -12.21 22.75 9.61
N TYR A 128 -11.23 22.11 10.24
CA TYR A 128 -11.38 21.10 11.29
C TYR A 128 -10.76 21.62 12.57
N GLN A 129 -11.29 21.23 13.72
CA GLN A 129 -10.80 21.64 15.03
C GLN A 129 -10.15 20.46 15.74
N LEU A 130 -8.89 20.60 16.09
CA LEU A 130 -8.16 19.66 16.94
C LEU A 130 -8.24 20.15 18.39
N HIS A 131 -8.92 19.40 19.25
CA HIS A 131 -9.08 19.67 20.68
C HIS A 131 -8.08 18.87 21.48
N MET A 132 -7.10 19.55 22.08
CA MET A 132 -6.08 18.85 22.87
C MET A 132 -6.60 18.49 24.26
N PRO A 133 -6.27 17.27 24.75
CA PRO A 133 -6.68 16.82 26.07
C PRO A 133 -6.06 17.69 27.18
N PRO A 134 -6.65 17.74 28.37
CA PRO A 134 -6.11 18.52 29.50
C PRO A 134 -4.80 17.97 30.05
N LYS A 135 -4.58 16.66 29.92
CA LYS A 135 -3.36 16.01 30.36
C LYS A 135 -2.33 16.00 29.23
N LYS A 136 -1.13 16.51 29.55
CA LYS A 136 0.03 16.40 28.65
C LYS A 136 0.30 14.94 28.28
N PHE A 137 0.65 14.70 27.02
CA PHE A 137 1.17 13.44 26.54
C PHE A 137 2.62 13.61 26.02
N ASN A 138 3.38 12.55 26.06
CA ASN A 138 4.72 12.50 25.48
C ASN A 138 4.65 11.84 24.09
N GLY A 139 5.67 12.11 23.25
CA GLY A 139 5.78 11.52 21.94
C GLY A 139 4.88 12.14 20.90
N ILE A 140 4.38 11.31 19.98
CA ILE A 140 3.65 11.74 18.80
C ILE A 140 2.37 10.91 18.62
N LEU A 141 1.26 11.60 18.41
CA LEU A 141 0.01 11.00 17.93
C LEU A 141 -0.05 11.12 16.42
N ILE A 142 -0.30 10.00 15.76
CA ILE A 142 -0.31 9.93 14.29
C ILE A 142 -1.67 9.47 13.80
N GLY A 143 -2.15 10.11 12.75
CA GLY A 143 -3.34 9.73 12.02
C GLY A 143 -3.34 10.31 10.62
N ALA A 144 -4.45 10.19 9.93
CA ALA A 144 -4.63 10.82 8.63
C ALA A 144 -6.09 11.22 8.40
N PHE A 145 -6.28 12.29 7.63
CA PHE A 145 -7.54 12.56 6.96
C PHE A 145 -7.62 11.64 5.74
N GLN A 146 -8.64 10.83 5.67
CA GLN A 146 -9.00 10.06 4.49
C GLN A 146 -10.18 10.70 3.78
N ILE A 147 -9.99 11.08 2.53
CA ILE A 147 -10.98 11.78 1.72
C ILE A 147 -11.24 10.96 0.46
N GLN A 148 -12.49 10.58 0.24
CA GLN A 148 -12.88 9.80 -0.93
C GLN A 148 -14.23 10.29 -1.48
N SER A 149 -14.40 10.19 -2.81
CA SER A 149 -15.69 10.46 -3.44
C SER A 149 -16.70 9.38 -3.03
N VAL A 150 -17.90 9.83 -2.67
CA VAL A 150 -19.06 8.97 -2.37
C VAL A 150 -20.09 9.02 -3.49
N ASP A 151 -19.80 9.71 -4.58
CA ASP A 151 -20.68 9.75 -5.73
C ASP A 151 -20.83 8.32 -6.28
N ASN A 152 -22.08 7.90 -6.50
CA ASN A 152 -22.35 6.66 -7.20
C ASN A 152 -21.89 6.85 -8.64
N PHE A 153 -20.94 6.03 -9.05
CA PHE A 153 -20.71 5.86 -10.48
C PHE A 153 -21.99 5.24 -11.02
N GLU A 154 -22.74 5.99 -11.84
CA GLU A 154 -23.72 5.35 -12.71
C GLU A 154 -22.97 4.21 -13.39
N GLU A 155 -23.53 3.00 -13.29
CA GLU A 155 -23.07 1.84 -14.06
C GLU A 155 -23.33 2.16 -15.55
N ASP A 156 -22.50 3.02 -16.12
CA ASP A 156 -22.36 3.07 -17.55
C ASP A 156 -21.83 1.70 -17.94
N ASN A 157 -22.69 0.89 -18.57
CA ASN A 157 -22.47 -0.50 -19.03
C ASN A 157 -21.32 -0.62 -20.05
N LYS A 158 -20.26 0.13 -19.87
CA LYS A 158 -18.99 0.02 -20.60
C LYS A 158 -18.01 -0.71 -19.71
N SER A 159 -17.62 -1.90 -20.15
CA SER A 159 -16.52 -2.68 -19.60
C SER A 159 -15.26 -1.82 -19.51
N GLY A 160 -15.05 -1.18 -18.37
CA GLY A 160 -13.92 -0.30 -18.07
C GLY A 160 -13.47 -0.43 -16.62
N LEU A 161 -12.18 -0.22 -16.38
CA LEU A 161 -11.61 -0.16 -15.06
C LEU A 161 -12.00 1.17 -14.40
N ASN A 162 -12.85 1.13 -13.38
CA ASN A 162 -13.23 2.32 -12.60
C ASN A 162 -12.20 2.54 -11.48
N ASN A 163 -11.36 3.55 -11.62
CA ASN A 163 -10.41 3.98 -10.60
C ASN A 163 -11.10 4.89 -9.59
N LYS A 164 -11.08 4.51 -8.30
CA LYS A 164 -11.46 5.40 -7.20
C LYS A 164 -10.21 6.03 -6.63
N PHE A 165 -10.14 7.35 -6.67
CA PHE A 165 -9.09 8.11 -6.01
C PHE A 165 -9.50 8.40 -4.58
N ALA A 166 -8.56 8.21 -3.65
CA ALA A 166 -8.68 8.64 -2.26
C ALA A 166 -7.45 9.46 -1.91
N TYR A 167 -7.65 10.55 -1.17
CA TYR A 167 -6.56 11.32 -0.58
C TYR A 167 -6.35 10.88 0.85
N GLU A 168 -5.09 10.73 1.22
CA GLU A 168 -4.66 10.49 2.59
C GLU A 168 -3.70 11.61 2.98
N ILE A 169 -4.15 12.48 3.89
CA ILE A 169 -3.36 13.60 4.38
C ILE A 169 -2.95 13.32 5.81
N GLY A 170 -1.67 13.06 6.00
CA GLY A 170 -1.10 12.72 7.29
C GLY A 170 -1.27 13.82 8.32
N LEU A 171 -1.43 13.39 9.56
CA LEU A 171 -1.52 14.25 10.74
C LEU A 171 -0.60 13.69 11.83
N ALA A 172 0.38 14.49 12.23
CA ALA A 172 1.28 14.23 13.33
C ALA A 172 1.12 15.34 14.37
N VAL A 173 0.79 14.97 15.60
CA VAL A 173 0.52 15.91 16.69
C VAL A 173 1.46 15.61 17.84
N ARG A 174 2.20 16.61 18.31
CA ARG A 174 3.17 16.47 19.40
C ARG A 174 3.24 17.71 20.28
N GLU A 175 3.56 17.53 21.56
CA GLU A 175 3.75 18.61 22.51
C GLU A 175 5.22 19.01 22.68
N GLU A 176 6.13 18.21 22.13
CA GLU A 176 7.57 18.45 22.15
C GLU A 176 8.17 18.22 20.76
N LYS A 177 9.21 19.00 20.42
CA LYS A 177 9.87 18.88 19.11
C LYS A 177 10.64 17.57 18.96
N GLN A 178 11.26 17.11 20.04
CA GLN A 178 12.03 15.87 20.05
C GLN A 178 11.11 14.69 20.39
N GLU A 179 11.22 13.65 19.61
CA GLU A 179 10.55 12.39 19.92
C GLU A 179 11.42 11.54 20.84
N PRO A 180 10.83 10.87 21.84
CA PRO A 180 11.55 9.85 22.63
C PRO A 180 12.05 8.72 21.73
N LYS A 181 13.00 7.94 22.24
CA LYS A 181 13.43 6.73 21.54
C LYS A 181 12.36 5.66 21.61
N ALA A 182 12.24 4.90 20.55
CA ALA A 182 11.36 3.73 20.54
C ALA A 182 11.97 2.60 21.36
N GLU A 183 11.11 1.90 22.12
CA GLU A 183 11.45 0.68 22.86
C GLU A 183 10.46 -0.40 22.48
N VAL A 184 10.94 -1.39 21.74
CA VAL A 184 10.09 -2.46 21.22
C VAL A 184 10.46 -3.81 21.83
N SER A 185 9.50 -4.71 21.87
CA SER A 185 9.69 -6.11 22.19
C SER A 185 8.99 -7.01 21.19
N PHE A 186 9.56 -8.19 20.94
CA PHE A 186 8.92 -9.23 20.15
C PHE A 186 8.49 -10.38 21.05
N ASP A 187 7.30 -10.92 20.80
CA ASP A 187 6.78 -12.09 21.50
C ASP A 187 5.88 -12.96 20.59
N ASN A 188 5.32 -14.05 21.13
CA ASN A 188 4.31 -14.88 20.47
C ASN A 188 4.63 -15.31 19.02
N LEU A 189 5.90 -15.76 18.80
CA LEU A 189 6.28 -16.35 17.53
C LEU A 189 5.42 -17.58 17.24
N ARG A 190 4.75 -17.60 16.09
CA ARG A 190 3.86 -18.68 15.68
C ARG A 190 3.79 -18.81 14.16
N ILE A 191 3.16 -19.88 13.69
CA ILE A 191 2.81 -20.06 12.29
C ILE A 191 1.32 -19.78 12.14
N LYS A 192 1.00 -18.90 11.21
CA LYS A 192 -0.36 -18.61 10.80
C LYS A 192 -0.39 -18.55 9.27
N ASP A 193 -1.38 -19.20 8.65
CA ASP A 193 -1.56 -19.24 7.19
C ASP A 193 -0.26 -19.58 6.43
N HIS A 194 0.49 -20.58 6.94
CA HIS A 194 1.79 -21.02 6.41
C HIS A 194 2.91 -19.98 6.47
N GLN A 195 2.76 -18.92 7.25
CA GLN A 195 3.77 -17.88 7.43
C GLN A 195 4.22 -17.82 8.89
N LEU A 196 5.50 -17.45 9.09
CA LEU A 196 5.99 -17.08 10.44
C LEU A 196 5.46 -15.69 10.77
N VAL A 197 4.73 -15.59 11.87
CA VAL A 197 4.24 -14.33 12.41
C VAL A 197 4.72 -14.12 13.82
N ILE A 198 4.94 -12.87 14.19
CA ILE A 198 5.41 -12.48 15.51
C ILE A 198 4.71 -11.22 15.96
N ASP A 199 4.38 -11.14 17.23
CA ASP A 199 3.83 -9.91 17.79
C ASP A 199 4.98 -8.95 18.13
N ILE A 200 4.81 -7.67 17.80
CA ILE A 200 5.67 -6.58 18.21
C ILE A 200 4.87 -5.61 19.08
N THR A 201 5.45 -5.19 20.19
CA THR A 201 4.86 -4.20 21.08
C THR A 201 5.84 -3.05 21.25
N ASN A 202 5.37 -1.82 21.05
CA ASN A 202 6.09 -0.61 21.40
C ASN A 202 5.47 -0.01 22.66
N ASN A 203 6.14 -0.17 23.77
CA ASN A 203 5.70 0.33 25.08
C ASN A 203 6.18 1.76 25.37
N SER A 204 6.89 2.39 24.44
CA SER A 204 7.44 3.74 24.60
C SER A 204 6.60 4.81 23.91
N ASP A 205 6.87 6.07 24.26
CA ASP A 205 6.27 7.24 23.60
C ASP A 205 6.98 7.61 22.28
N GLY A 206 8.11 6.96 21.96
CA GLY A 206 8.80 7.08 20.70
C GLY A 206 8.25 6.11 19.64
N ARG A 207 8.41 6.43 18.38
CA ARG A 207 8.04 5.55 17.26
C ARG A 207 9.27 5.05 16.49
N LEU A 208 9.12 3.95 15.77
CA LEU A 208 10.00 3.63 14.65
C LEU A 208 9.38 4.16 13.36
N SER A 209 10.20 4.80 12.53
CA SER A 209 9.78 5.29 11.23
C SER A 209 10.77 4.81 10.18
N GLN A 210 10.32 3.94 9.28
CA GLN A 210 11.14 3.38 8.19
C GLN A 210 12.49 2.79 8.65
N ALA A 211 12.50 2.20 9.85
CA ALA A 211 13.70 1.60 10.42
C ALA A 211 14.11 0.35 9.64
N ASP A 212 15.41 0.15 9.45
CA ASP A 212 15.91 -1.09 8.86
C ASP A 212 15.57 -2.28 9.75
N PHE A 213 14.93 -3.28 9.17
CA PHE A 213 14.52 -4.51 9.83
C PHE A 213 15.05 -5.71 9.06
N THR A 214 15.84 -6.52 9.75
CA THR A 214 16.46 -7.70 9.16
C THR A 214 16.16 -8.93 9.98
N GLY A 215 16.12 -10.07 9.34
CA GLY A 215 15.93 -11.35 10.01
C GLY A 215 16.76 -12.47 9.40
N SER A 216 17.18 -13.40 10.23
CA SER A 216 17.80 -14.65 9.82
C SER A 216 17.19 -15.83 10.57
N LEU A 217 17.09 -16.93 9.87
CA LEU A 217 16.64 -18.21 10.38
C LEU A 217 17.77 -19.21 10.13
N THR A 218 18.19 -19.91 11.18
CA THR A 218 19.23 -20.93 11.15
C THR A 218 18.72 -22.22 11.79
N GLY A 219 19.36 -23.36 11.49
CA GLY A 219 18.96 -24.68 11.98
C GLY A 219 18.83 -25.70 10.84
N ASN A 220 17.72 -26.42 10.77
CA ASN A 220 17.51 -27.41 9.70
C ASN A 220 17.51 -26.80 8.28
N MET A 221 17.36 -25.50 8.17
CA MET A 221 17.42 -24.72 6.97
C MET A 221 17.86 -23.30 7.30
N GLU A 222 18.55 -22.66 6.37
CA GLU A 222 18.90 -21.25 6.46
C GLU A 222 18.04 -20.41 5.54
N ASP A 223 17.50 -19.31 6.05
CA ASP A 223 16.81 -18.27 5.29
C ASP A 223 17.08 -16.91 5.94
N LYS A 224 16.95 -15.83 5.14
CA LYS A 224 17.19 -14.47 5.63
C LYS A 224 16.38 -13.47 4.83
N PHE A 225 16.02 -12.38 5.45
CA PHE A 225 15.52 -11.20 4.79
C PHE A 225 16.32 -9.96 5.20
N SER A 226 16.44 -9.03 4.28
CA SER A 226 17.08 -7.73 4.45
C SER A 226 16.32 -6.69 3.61
N ASN A 227 16.66 -5.43 3.73
CA ASN A 227 16.01 -4.33 3.01
C ASN A 227 14.51 -4.20 3.30
N HIS A 228 14.05 -4.74 4.43
CA HIS A 228 12.69 -4.54 4.90
C HIS A 228 12.65 -3.32 5.82
N LYS A 229 11.61 -2.51 5.69
CA LYS A 229 11.40 -1.33 6.53
C LYS A 229 10.31 -1.59 7.54
N LEU A 230 10.55 -1.18 8.78
CA LEU A 230 9.61 -1.32 9.88
C LEU A 230 9.24 0.05 10.41
N SER A 231 7.96 0.31 10.48
CA SER A 231 7.38 1.44 11.18
C SER A 231 6.44 0.92 12.25
N ILE A 232 6.58 1.41 13.48
CA ILE A 232 5.64 1.11 14.55
C ILE A 232 5.30 2.39 15.30
N VAL A 233 4.02 2.61 15.51
CA VAL A 233 3.50 3.77 16.24
C VAL A 233 3.91 3.69 17.72
N ALA A 234 4.03 4.85 18.36
CA ALA A 234 4.22 4.92 19.82
C ALA A 234 3.03 4.29 20.55
N ARG A 235 3.31 3.56 21.64
CA ARG A 235 2.26 2.92 22.45
C ARG A 235 1.34 2.01 21.64
N ASP A 236 1.91 1.22 20.73
CA ASP A 236 1.15 0.34 19.84
C ASP A 236 1.60 -1.11 19.90
N LYS A 237 0.70 -1.99 19.45
CA LYS A 237 0.95 -3.42 19.30
C LYS A 237 0.47 -3.90 17.94
N ALA A 238 1.31 -4.66 17.25
CA ALA A 238 1.00 -5.23 15.94
C ALA A 238 1.43 -6.70 15.85
N THR A 239 0.86 -7.42 14.89
CA THR A 239 1.34 -8.73 14.49
C THR A 239 2.00 -8.60 13.12
N LEU A 240 3.28 -8.94 13.05
CA LEU A 240 4.07 -8.88 11.82
C LEU A 240 4.14 -10.25 11.16
N THR A 241 4.06 -10.27 9.84
CA THR A 241 4.41 -11.41 9.02
C THR A 241 5.89 -11.32 8.65
N LEU A 242 6.68 -12.31 9.00
CA LEU A 242 8.09 -12.32 8.67
C LEU A 242 8.31 -12.75 7.22
N PRO A 243 9.02 -11.95 6.39
CA PRO A 243 9.11 -12.16 4.95
C PRO A 243 10.16 -13.23 4.56
N PHE A 244 10.16 -14.36 5.26
CA PHE A 244 10.93 -15.52 4.85
C PHE A 244 10.29 -16.21 3.65
N SER A 245 11.12 -16.63 2.70
CA SER A 245 10.69 -17.14 1.41
C SER A 245 10.69 -18.66 1.29
N LYS A 246 11.44 -19.35 2.13
CA LYS A 246 11.64 -20.80 2.02
C LYS A 246 10.59 -21.57 2.82
N ASN A 247 10.17 -22.71 2.27
CA ASN A 247 9.32 -23.65 2.99
C ASN A 247 10.10 -24.30 4.13
N LEU A 248 9.58 -24.15 5.34
CA LEU A 248 10.21 -24.72 6.53
C LEU A 248 9.84 -26.21 6.67
N LYS A 249 10.84 -27.04 6.95
CA LYS A 249 10.66 -28.46 7.27
C LYS A 249 10.55 -28.65 8.78
N ALA A 250 10.03 -29.79 9.21
CA ALA A 250 10.06 -30.14 10.63
C ALA A 250 11.49 -30.09 11.17
N GLY A 251 11.68 -29.55 12.36
CA GLY A 251 13.00 -29.43 12.98
C GLY A 251 13.13 -28.26 13.93
N THR A 252 14.34 -28.06 14.41
CA THR A 252 14.68 -26.97 15.34
C THR A 252 15.32 -25.83 14.59
N TYR A 253 14.88 -24.60 14.92
CA TYR A 253 15.32 -23.36 14.28
C TYR A 253 15.65 -22.31 15.34
N GLN A 254 16.58 -21.42 15.01
CA GLN A 254 16.79 -20.17 15.72
C GLN A 254 16.43 -19.00 14.83
N LEU A 255 15.49 -18.18 15.28
CA LEU A 255 15.15 -16.90 14.70
C LEU A 255 16.01 -15.81 15.33
N ASN A 256 16.58 -14.94 14.50
CA ASN A 256 17.28 -13.74 14.91
C ASN A 256 16.73 -12.54 14.12
N LEU A 257 16.16 -11.54 14.83
CA LEU A 257 15.63 -10.30 14.26
C LEU A 257 16.44 -9.12 14.79
N LYS A 258 16.73 -8.14 13.90
CA LYS A 258 17.53 -6.96 14.25
C LYS A 258 16.86 -5.68 13.78
N ILE A 259 16.93 -4.65 14.62
CA ILE A 259 16.56 -3.27 14.32
C ILE A 259 17.76 -2.38 14.70
N PRO A 260 18.71 -2.14 13.75
CA PRO A 260 19.97 -1.46 14.04
C PRO A 260 19.82 -0.05 14.61
N SER A 261 18.80 0.71 14.13
CA SER A 261 18.57 2.10 14.55
C SER A 261 18.36 2.29 16.06
N ILE A 262 17.90 1.26 16.76
CA ILE A 262 17.71 1.25 18.21
C ILE A 262 18.60 0.23 18.90
N ASN A 263 19.56 -0.35 18.19
CA ASN A 263 20.48 -1.40 18.68
C ASN A 263 19.74 -2.60 19.29
N TYR A 264 18.62 -2.99 18.66
CA TYR A 264 17.78 -4.08 19.16
C TYR A 264 18.05 -5.39 18.42
N ASN A 265 18.19 -6.47 19.19
CA ASN A 265 18.41 -7.81 18.67
C ASN A 265 17.56 -8.82 19.46
N PHE A 266 16.68 -9.52 18.77
CA PHE A 266 15.82 -10.56 19.31
C PHE A 266 16.29 -11.93 18.81
N LYS A 267 16.41 -12.91 19.72
CA LYS A 267 16.71 -14.30 19.41
C LYS A 267 15.68 -15.21 20.03
N LYS A 268 15.23 -16.19 19.28
CA LYS A 268 14.25 -17.18 19.73
C LYS A 268 14.50 -18.53 19.08
N ASP A 269 14.71 -19.55 19.90
CA ASP A 269 14.70 -20.94 19.45
C ASP A 269 13.27 -21.45 19.42
N PHE A 270 12.93 -22.21 18.37
CA PHE A 270 11.62 -22.83 18.25
C PHE A 270 11.70 -24.16 17.49
N LYS A 271 10.74 -25.05 17.74
CA LYS A 271 10.63 -26.35 17.07
C LYS A 271 9.38 -26.38 16.22
N LEU A 272 9.55 -26.78 14.95
CA LEU A 272 8.47 -26.98 14.01
C LEU A 272 8.09 -28.44 13.96
N GLN A 273 6.79 -28.75 14.13
CA GLN A 273 6.24 -30.08 13.96
C GLN A 273 5.52 -30.13 12.59
N GLY A 274 6.05 -30.91 11.64
CA GLY A 274 5.48 -31.03 10.29
C GLY A 274 6.11 -30.11 9.25
N GLN A 275 5.71 -30.24 7.99
CA GLN A 275 6.15 -29.35 6.91
C GLN A 275 5.22 -28.17 6.79
N THR A 276 5.75 -26.97 6.74
CA THR A 276 4.99 -25.76 6.44
C THR A 276 5.42 -25.24 5.09
N LYS A 277 4.48 -25.25 4.12
CA LYS A 277 4.68 -24.56 2.85
C LYS A 277 4.42 -23.08 3.10
N LEU A 278 5.48 -22.26 3.04
CA LEU A 278 5.31 -20.81 3.02
C LEU A 278 4.70 -20.45 1.67
N SER A 279 3.52 -19.85 1.66
CA SER A 279 2.93 -19.33 0.44
C SER A 279 3.66 -18.04 0.05
N VAL A 280 4.57 -18.15 -0.91
CA VAL A 280 4.97 -16.98 -1.67
C VAL A 280 3.76 -16.65 -2.55
N SER A 281 3.21 -15.46 -2.42
CA SER A 281 2.25 -14.93 -3.39
C SER A 281 3.02 -14.76 -4.72
N GLU A 282 3.10 -15.83 -5.51
CA GLU A 282 3.51 -15.71 -6.90
C GLU A 282 2.41 -14.93 -7.60
N THR A 283 2.71 -13.69 -7.90
CA THR A 283 1.94 -12.91 -8.86
C THR A 283 2.18 -13.57 -10.22
N THR A 284 1.46 -14.66 -10.49
CA THR A 284 1.40 -15.26 -11.82
C THR A 284 0.87 -14.16 -12.74
N ARG A 285 1.75 -13.66 -13.59
CA ARG A 285 1.39 -12.68 -14.61
C ARG A 285 0.55 -13.40 -15.67
N PRO A 286 -0.78 -13.32 -15.66
CA PRO A 286 -1.64 -14.14 -16.51
C PRO A 286 -1.39 -13.90 -18.00
N TRP A 287 -0.81 -12.76 -18.37
CA TRP A 287 -0.47 -12.42 -19.74
C TRP A 287 0.60 -13.37 -20.36
N ILE A 288 1.45 -14.03 -19.56
CA ILE A 288 2.44 -14.99 -20.05
C ILE A 288 1.75 -16.18 -20.70
N PHE A 289 0.65 -16.67 -20.10
CA PHE A 289 -0.12 -17.77 -20.68
C PHE A 289 -0.83 -17.37 -21.97
N VAL A 290 -1.26 -16.10 -22.07
CA VAL A 290 -1.86 -15.56 -23.30
C VAL A 290 -0.82 -15.49 -24.43
N VAL A 291 0.41 -15.05 -24.14
CA VAL A 291 1.49 -14.99 -25.13
C VAL A 291 1.91 -16.40 -25.59
N ILE A 292 2.02 -17.36 -24.67
CA ILE A 292 2.34 -18.76 -25.01
C ILE A 292 1.22 -19.37 -25.85
N GLY A 293 -0.05 -19.15 -25.49
CA GLY A 293 -1.22 -19.63 -26.25
C GLY A 293 -1.24 -19.08 -27.67
N PHE A 294 -0.94 -17.79 -27.86
CA PHE A 294 -0.89 -17.15 -29.15
C PHE A 294 0.26 -17.69 -30.00
N ALA A 295 1.45 -17.90 -29.42
CA ALA A 295 2.59 -18.49 -30.12
C ALA A 295 2.28 -19.92 -30.62
N LEU A 296 1.60 -20.74 -29.82
CA LEU A 296 1.17 -22.08 -30.20
C LEU A 296 0.15 -22.06 -31.36
N LEU A 297 -0.81 -21.14 -31.35
CA LEU A 297 -1.77 -20.98 -32.44
C LEU A 297 -1.09 -20.60 -33.77
N VAL A 298 -0.09 -19.72 -33.74
CA VAL A 298 0.69 -19.33 -34.91
C VAL A 298 1.48 -20.52 -35.46
N ILE A 299 2.09 -21.34 -34.60
CA ILE A 299 2.85 -22.55 -35.03
C ILE A 299 1.92 -23.59 -35.65
N VAL A 300 0.74 -23.82 -35.06
CA VAL A 300 -0.26 -24.76 -35.58
C VAL A 300 -0.79 -24.27 -36.93
N GLY A 301 -1.13 -22.96 -37.02
CA GLY A 301 -1.60 -22.34 -38.27
C GLY A 301 -0.55 -22.44 -39.40
N ALA A 302 0.69 -22.17 -39.11
CA ALA A 302 1.81 -22.32 -40.06
C ALA A 302 1.99 -23.78 -40.51
N GLY A 303 1.91 -24.74 -39.58
CA GLY A 303 1.99 -26.17 -39.86
C GLY A 303 0.86 -26.68 -40.79
N LEU A 304 -0.39 -26.23 -40.52
CA LEU A 304 -1.54 -26.57 -41.36
C LEU A 304 -1.43 -25.94 -42.78
N TYR A 305 -0.95 -24.70 -42.85
CA TYR A 305 -0.69 -24.04 -44.12
C TYR A 305 0.37 -24.76 -44.97
N LEU A 306 1.47 -25.16 -44.32
CA LEU A 306 2.52 -25.92 -45.02
C LEU A 306 2.06 -27.32 -45.47
N ARG A 307 1.24 -28.01 -44.68
CA ARG A 307 0.60 -29.28 -45.07
C ARG A 307 -0.35 -29.13 -46.26
N ARG A 308 -1.22 -28.09 -46.27
CA ARG A 308 -2.09 -27.81 -47.44
C ARG A 308 -1.30 -27.49 -48.66
N LYS A 309 -0.18 -26.77 -48.58
CA LYS A 309 0.69 -26.42 -49.68
C LYS A 309 1.43 -27.63 -50.27
N ARG A 310 1.80 -28.63 -49.43
CA ARG A 310 2.39 -29.89 -49.89
C ARG A 310 1.39 -30.76 -50.65
N ARG A 311 0.17 -30.90 -50.13
CA ARG A 311 -0.91 -31.66 -50.81
C ARG A 311 -1.35 -31.06 -52.15
N ALA A 312 -1.29 -29.74 -52.29
CA ALA A 312 -1.59 -29.04 -53.52
C ALA A 312 -0.49 -29.22 -54.60
N LYS A 313 0.71 -29.71 -54.22
CA LYS A 313 1.81 -30.03 -55.17
C LYS A 313 1.87 -31.50 -55.58
N GLU A 314 1.22 -32.39 -54.84
CA GLU A 314 1.12 -33.80 -55.15
C GLU A 314 -0.04 -34.13 -56.12
N ASN A 315 -0.95 -33.21 -56.35
CA ASN A 315 -2.12 -33.36 -57.21
C ASN A 315 -2.01 -32.57 -58.58
N VAL A 316 -0.79 -32.21 -58.97
CA VAL A 316 -0.42 -31.68 -60.31
C VAL A 316 0.70 -32.56 -60.86
#